data_67be0ab689ce03456e7c08893bc83eac
#
_entry.id   67be0ab689ce03456e7c08893bc83eac
#
_cell.length_a   1.000
_cell.length_b   1.000
_cell.length_c   1.000
_cell.angle_alpha   90.00
_cell.angle_beta   90.00
_cell.angle_gamma   90.00
#
_symmetry.space_group_name_H-M   'P 1'
#
loop_
_entity.id
_entity.type
_entity.pdbx_description
1 polymer ?
#
loop_
_entity_poly.entity_id
_entity_poly.type
_entity_poly.pdbx_seq_one_letter_code
_entity_poly.pdbx_strand_id
1 'polypeptide(L)'
;MSRRTFLVSAAAVATAAGPLSGLARAATRTPKVLVVGLDGCLLSRVKDADAPNLDALMAAGLTAPSSIYADPLAPTLSGPGWSTIITGVWPDKHLVKDNAFTGAQFTRYPDFLTRVETANPQLVTYAVASWAPITDTVFSAAVDTRVSTPSAEYDTGTTSRAVARLRDGNPDAVFVHLDNIDHAGHSYGAASQQYLDAIHTADAQLGQIVAALKARPTYAAEDWLIMVTADHGHTDPGGHGGSTLQERQTFLIANGPTVAAGSVRYDVKMPDVAVSALTHLGVAVDPAWGLDGRPLQQPQPDEFDALRGRLTARVDETGIPAGVLGFTHTPPAGWSVDNTAMGTGGVTEWRGWSFTTDEFWTQAQRDQSRESNVRARNVFAVADGDEWSDKALSGTFDSTLVSPAYPVTGGRAATLTYTTYYRQESPQRGEVLVSYDGAAPVSVRTYTADVPSRTETVTLQIPAGVTTARLRFRYTGGNNWYWVIDGVRLSQS
;
A
#
# COMPACT_ATOMS: atom_id res chain seq x y z
N MET A 1 18.71 -90.85 -15.35
CA MET A 1 18.66 -89.53 -15.94
C MET A 1 17.20 -89.07 -15.96
N SER A 2 16.77 -88.26 -15.00
CA SER A 2 15.37 -87.89 -14.77
C SER A 2 15.03 -86.50 -15.34
N ARG A 3 14.09 -86.44 -16.23
CA ARG A 3 13.55 -85.17 -16.74
C ARG A 3 12.49 -84.64 -15.76
N ARG A 4 12.69 -83.47 -15.17
CA ARG A 4 11.67 -82.77 -14.37
C ARG A 4 10.90 -81.81 -15.28
N THR A 5 9.61 -82.05 -15.36
CA THR A 5 8.62 -81.22 -16.04
C THR A 5 8.21 -80.09 -15.11
N PHE A 6 8.30 -78.83 -15.56
CA PHE A 6 7.76 -77.69 -14.82
C PHE A 6 6.31 -77.42 -15.31
N LEU A 7 5.36 -77.50 -14.39
CA LEU A 7 4.02 -77.03 -14.57
C LEU A 7 3.96 -75.54 -14.27
N VAL A 8 3.49 -74.72 -15.24
CA VAL A 8 3.22 -73.32 -15.07
C VAL A 8 1.73 -73.17 -14.76
N SER A 9 1.41 -72.76 -13.54
CA SER A 9 0.05 -72.41 -13.13
C SER A 9 -0.25 -70.96 -13.53
N ALA A 10 -1.20 -70.73 -14.41
CA ALA A 10 -1.71 -69.39 -14.72
C ALA A 10 -2.70 -68.99 -13.63
N ALA A 11 -2.39 -67.94 -12.87
CA ALA A 11 -3.29 -67.27 -11.94
C ALA A 11 -4.08 -66.23 -12.71
N ALA A 12 -5.40 -66.40 -12.78
CA ALA A 12 -6.29 -65.37 -13.31
C ALA A 12 -6.44 -64.22 -12.30
N VAL A 13 -6.00 -63.03 -12.66
CA VAL A 13 -6.25 -61.81 -11.88
C VAL A 13 -7.63 -61.26 -12.26
N ALA A 14 -8.57 -61.38 -11.35
CA ALA A 14 -9.86 -60.72 -11.48
C ALA A 14 -9.69 -59.24 -11.11
N THR A 15 -9.75 -58.34 -12.09
CA THR A 15 -9.83 -56.88 -11.86
C THR A 15 -11.23 -56.54 -11.39
N ALA A 16 -11.37 -56.28 -10.08
CA ALA A 16 -12.57 -55.64 -9.55
C ALA A 16 -12.57 -54.17 -9.99
N ALA A 17 -13.46 -53.79 -10.91
CA ALA A 17 -13.78 -52.41 -11.20
C ALA A 17 -14.54 -51.81 -10.01
N GLY A 18 -13.86 -51.16 -9.09
CA GLY A 18 -14.46 -50.32 -8.07
C GLY A 18 -15.12 -49.09 -8.72
N PRO A 19 -16.23 -48.55 -8.16
CA PRO A 19 -16.81 -47.32 -8.68
C PRO A 19 -15.79 -46.19 -8.58
N LEU A 20 -15.47 -45.55 -9.70
CA LEU A 20 -14.78 -44.29 -9.76
C LEU A 20 -15.64 -43.26 -9.01
N SER A 21 -15.35 -43.05 -7.74
CA SER A 21 -15.84 -41.92 -6.97
C SER A 21 -15.33 -40.68 -7.68
N GLY A 22 -16.17 -40.08 -8.51
CA GLY A 22 -15.88 -38.78 -9.11
C GLY A 22 -15.56 -37.82 -8.00
N LEU A 23 -14.31 -37.41 -7.92
CA LEU A 23 -13.90 -36.23 -7.15
C LEU A 23 -14.75 -35.09 -7.72
N ALA A 24 -15.82 -34.74 -7.02
CA ALA A 24 -16.58 -33.54 -7.31
C ALA A 24 -15.59 -32.39 -7.22
N ARG A 25 -15.20 -31.84 -8.37
CA ARG A 25 -14.41 -30.61 -8.44
C ARG A 25 -15.24 -29.57 -7.70
N ALA A 26 -14.72 -29.05 -6.57
CA ALA A 26 -15.38 -27.98 -5.84
C ALA A 26 -15.73 -26.90 -6.86
N ALA A 27 -16.99 -26.53 -6.96
CA ALA A 27 -17.44 -25.49 -7.88
C ALA A 27 -16.66 -24.23 -7.51
N THR A 28 -15.92 -23.69 -8.47
CA THR A 28 -15.21 -22.43 -8.28
C THR A 28 -16.26 -21.35 -8.06
N ARG A 29 -16.21 -20.67 -6.91
CA ARG A 29 -17.08 -19.53 -6.62
C ARG A 29 -16.81 -18.41 -7.61
N THR A 30 -17.84 -17.64 -7.94
CA THR A 30 -17.72 -16.47 -8.82
C THR A 30 -17.10 -15.30 -8.06
N PRO A 31 -15.94 -14.77 -8.46
CA PRO A 31 -15.32 -13.65 -7.78
C PRO A 31 -16.16 -12.38 -7.95
N LYS A 32 -16.32 -11.64 -6.86
CA LYS A 32 -17.05 -10.37 -6.79
C LYS A 32 -16.36 -9.41 -5.82
N VAL A 33 -16.51 -8.11 -6.04
CA VAL A 33 -15.87 -7.08 -5.22
C VAL A 33 -16.88 -6.05 -4.72
N LEU A 34 -16.76 -5.72 -3.44
CA LEU A 34 -17.40 -4.54 -2.82
C LEU A 34 -16.33 -3.65 -2.22
N VAL A 35 -16.24 -2.40 -2.69
CA VAL A 35 -15.41 -1.35 -2.08
C VAL A 35 -16.35 -0.34 -1.43
N VAL A 36 -16.15 -0.06 -0.13
CA VAL A 36 -16.88 0.98 0.60
C VAL A 36 -15.88 2.05 1.05
N GLY A 37 -16.09 3.26 0.61
CA GLY A 37 -15.35 4.44 1.01
C GLY A 37 -16.03 5.15 2.17
N LEU A 38 -15.29 5.46 3.21
CA LEU A 38 -15.70 6.26 4.36
C LEU A 38 -14.87 7.55 4.37
N ASP A 39 -15.43 8.63 3.79
CA ASP A 39 -14.70 9.89 3.61
C ASP A 39 -14.25 10.47 4.96
N GLY A 40 -13.00 10.89 5.02
CA GLY A 40 -12.42 11.54 6.19
C GLY A 40 -12.34 10.67 7.45
N CYS A 41 -12.50 9.35 7.37
CA CYS A 41 -12.60 8.46 8.53
C CYS A 41 -11.22 8.12 9.13
N LEU A 42 -11.06 8.37 10.44
CA LEU A 42 -9.89 7.95 11.21
C LEU A 42 -10.08 6.56 11.83
N LEU A 43 -9.25 5.59 11.43
CA LEU A 43 -9.25 4.24 12.03
C LEU A 43 -9.05 4.28 13.55
N SER A 44 -8.27 5.23 14.06
CA SER A 44 -8.03 5.42 15.49
C SER A 44 -9.31 5.77 16.27
N ARG A 45 -10.29 6.39 15.63
CA ARG A 45 -11.57 6.78 16.23
C ARG A 45 -12.66 5.71 16.10
N VAL A 46 -12.49 4.73 15.23
CA VAL A 46 -13.45 3.62 15.05
C VAL A 46 -13.71 2.88 16.37
N LYS A 47 -12.66 2.67 17.18
CA LYS A 47 -12.79 2.01 18.50
C LYS A 47 -13.62 2.80 19.51
N ASP A 48 -13.56 4.13 19.44
CA ASP A 48 -14.27 5.02 20.36
C ASP A 48 -15.72 5.23 19.91
N ALA A 49 -16.05 4.93 18.68
CA ALA A 49 -17.33 5.21 18.03
C ALA A 49 -18.39 4.10 18.17
N ASP A 50 -18.10 3.00 18.86
CA ASP A 50 -18.97 1.80 18.91
C ASP A 50 -19.39 1.35 17.50
N ALA A 51 -18.43 0.80 16.74
CA ALA A 51 -18.57 0.43 15.33
C ALA A 51 -18.52 -1.11 15.13
N PRO A 52 -19.55 -1.87 15.55
CA PRO A 52 -19.51 -3.34 15.60
C PRO A 52 -19.39 -4.02 14.26
N ASN A 53 -19.83 -3.38 13.14
CA ASN A 53 -19.70 -3.97 11.81
C ASN A 53 -18.27 -3.85 11.27
N LEU A 54 -17.62 -2.71 11.49
CA LEU A 54 -16.19 -2.52 11.21
C LEU A 54 -15.34 -3.47 12.05
N ASP A 55 -15.62 -3.57 13.36
CA ASP A 55 -14.95 -4.50 14.27
C ASP A 55 -15.08 -5.96 13.80
N ALA A 56 -16.26 -6.36 13.35
CA ALA A 56 -16.49 -7.70 12.81
C ALA A 56 -15.71 -7.95 11.52
N LEU A 57 -15.61 -6.96 10.62
CA LEU A 57 -14.79 -7.06 9.41
C LEU A 57 -13.30 -7.14 9.74
N MET A 58 -12.81 -6.33 10.68
CA MET A 58 -11.42 -6.38 11.13
C MET A 58 -11.08 -7.74 11.77
N ALA A 59 -11.94 -8.25 12.64
CA ALA A 59 -11.74 -9.55 13.28
C ALA A 59 -11.75 -10.72 12.29
N ALA A 60 -12.58 -10.65 11.25
CA ALA A 60 -12.72 -11.71 10.25
C ALA A 60 -11.77 -11.56 9.04
N GLY A 61 -10.97 -10.50 8.98
CA GLY A 61 -10.14 -10.19 7.83
C GLY A 61 -8.82 -9.51 8.18
N LEU A 62 -8.36 -8.68 7.25
CA LEU A 62 -7.16 -7.87 7.36
C LEU A 62 -7.51 -6.46 7.81
N THR A 63 -6.75 -5.92 8.76
CA THR A 63 -6.69 -4.49 9.06
C THR A 63 -5.33 -3.94 8.65
N ALA A 64 -5.30 -2.93 7.81
CA ALA A 64 -4.08 -2.27 7.38
C ALA A 64 -4.16 -0.77 7.69
N PRO A 65 -3.64 -0.32 8.85
CA PRO A 65 -3.37 1.09 9.06
C PRO A 65 -2.41 1.60 8.00
N SER A 66 -2.69 2.75 7.42
CA SER A 66 -1.91 3.33 6.35
C SER A 66 -1.79 4.83 6.54
N SER A 67 -0.91 5.45 5.80
CA SER A 67 -0.82 6.89 5.69
C SER A 67 -0.70 7.30 4.24
N ILE A 68 -1.33 8.42 3.93
CA ILE A 68 -1.11 9.17 2.72
C ILE A 68 -0.08 10.26 3.00
N TYR A 69 0.20 11.04 2.02
CA TYR A 69 1.27 12.00 2.05
C TYR A 69 0.71 13.39 1.76
N ALA A 70 1.47 14.40 2.10
CA ALA A 70 1.07 15.78 1.93
C ALA A 70 1.45 16.31 0.55
N ASP A 71 0.93 17.50 0.23
CA ASP A 71 1.39 18.29 -0.91
C ASP A 71 2.95 18.39 -0.94
N PRO A 72 3.61 18.37 -2.11
CA PRO A 72 2.98 18.48 -3.43
C PRO A 72 2.62 17.13 -4.09
N LEU A 73 2.92 15.98 -3.50
CA LEU A 73 2.79 14.71 -4.18
C LEU A 73 1.46 13.99 -3.91
N ALA A 74 0.88 14.15 -2.73
CA ALA A 74 -0.39 13.52 -2.38
C ALA A 74 -1.14 14.35 -1.32
N PRO A 75 -1.87 15.39 -1.74
CA PRO A 75 -2.66 16.21 -0.82
C PRO A 75 -3.71 15.38 -0.06
N THR A 76 -3.94 15.74 1.21
CA THR A 76 -4.97 15.12 2.06
C THR A 76 -6.35 15.73 1.75
N LEU A 77 -6.80 15.58 0.51
CA LEU A 77 -8.06 16.09 -0.03
C LEU A 77 -8.84 14.98 -0.74
N SER A 78 -10.17 15.07 -0.73
CA SER A 78 -11.05 14.02 -1.29
C SER A 78 -10.82 13.78 -2.78
N GLY A 79 -10.65 14.81 -3.61
CA GLY A 79 -10.38 14.66 -5.04
C GLY A 79 -9.12 13.80 -5.32
N PRO A 80 -7.94 14.18 -4.82
CA PRO A 80 -6.71 13.38 -4.93
C PRO A 80 -6.84 11.99 -4.28
N GLY A 81 -7.42 11.91 -3.09
CA GLY A 81 -7.55 10.66 -2.34
C GLY A 81 -8.40 9.63 -3.06
N TRP A 82 -9.64 9.98 -3.43
CA TRP A 82 -10.52 9.07 -4.17
C TRP A 82 -9.99 8.76 -5.56
N SER A 83 -9.36 9.73 -6.24
CA SER A 83 -8.70 9.45 -7.52
C SER A 83 -7.60 8.40 -7.37
N THR A 84 -6.79 8.47 -6.30
CA THR A 84 -5.74 7.49 -6.01
C THR A 84 -6.31 6.10 -5.74
N ILE A 85 -7.33 5.99 -4.89
CA ILE A 85 -8.00 4.72 -4.56
C ILE A 85 -8.60 4.08 -5.80
N ILE A 86 -9.28 4.86 -6.62
CA ILE A 86 -10.09 4.39 -7.76
C ILE A 86 -9.23 4.08 -8.99
N THR A 87 -8.16 4.85 -9.24
CA THR A 87 -7.30 4.63 -10.42
C THR A 87 -6.12 3.69 -10.16
N GLY A 88 -5.71 3.51 -8.89
CA GLY A 88 -4.54 2.70 -8.52
C GLY A 88 -3.20 3.38 -8.78
N VAL A 89 -3.17 4.71 -8.97
CA VAL A 89 -1.95 5.49 -9.14
C VAL A 89 -1.96 6.74 -8.26
N TRP A 90 -0.78 7.27 -7.93
CA TRP A 90 -0.61 8.48 -7.13
C TRP A 90 -0.86 9.77 -7.93
N PRO A 91 -1.02 10.95 -7.27
CA PRO A 91 -1.29 12.23 -7.92
C PRO A 91 -0.25 12.69 -8.94
N ASP A 92 1.00 12.25 -8.86
CA ASP A 92 2.02 12.54 -9.87
C ASP A 92 1.71 11.89 -11.24
N LYS A 93 0.80 10.92 -11.28
CA LYS A 93 0.32 10.24 -12.49
C LYS A 93 -1.08 10.68 -12.90
N HIS A 94 -2.07 10.63 -12.00
CA HIS A 94 -3.42 11.04 -12.36
C HIS A 94 -3.63 12.57 -12.37
N LEU A 95 -2.68 13.36 -11.86
CA LEU A 95 -2.61 14.82 -11.83
C LEU A 95 -3.79 15.55 -11.15
N VAL A 96 -4.57 14.86 -10.36
CA VAL A 96 -5.58 15.49 -9.50
C VAL A 96 -4.88 16.01 -8.24
N LYS A 97 -4.96 17.32 -8.02
CA LYS A 97 -4.30 18.01 -6.89
C LYS A 97 -5.29 18.62 -5.90
N ASP A 98 -6.54 18.77 -6.32
CA ASP A 98 -7.61 19.36 -5.54
C ASP A 98 -8.98 18.84 -6.02
N ASN A 99 -10.05 19.35 -5.44
CA ASN A 99 -11.43 18.97 -5.76
C ASN A 99 -11.96 19.59 -7.07
N ALA A 100 -11.15 20.37 -7.80
CA ALA A 100 -11.53 20.92 -9.11
C ALA A 100 -11.18 19.96 -10.26
N PHE A 101 -10.34 18.93 -10.05
CA PHE A 101 -9.94 17.93 -11.03
C PHE A 101 -9.28 18.51 -12.31
N THR A 102 -8.78 19.74 -12.23
CA THR A 102 -8.16 20.39 -13.40
C THR A 102 -6.92 19.63 -13.86
N GLY A 103 -6.92 19.23 -15.13
CA GLY A 103 -5.79 18.50 -15.73
C GLY A 103 -5.74 17.00 -15.44
N ALA A 104 -6.77 16.44 -14.80
CA ALA A 104 -6.84 15.01 -14.49
C ALA A 104 -6.59 14.12 -15.69
N GLN A 105 -5.80 13.06 -15.49
CA GLN A 105 -5.35 12.12 -16.54
C GLN A 105 -6.13 10.79 -16.50
N PHE A 106 -7.44 10.83 -16.30
CA PHE A 106 -8.29 9.62 -16.20
C PHE A 106 -8.36 8.82 -17.51
N THR A 107 -8.15 9.43 -18.66
CA THR A 107 -8.02 8.69 -19.92
C THR A 107 -6.78 7.79 -19.93
N ARG A 108 -5.67 8.26 -19.36
CA ARG A 108 -4.42 7.50 -19.25
C ARG A 108 -4.44 6.50 -18.11
N TYR A 109 -5.07 6.89 -17.00
CA TYR A 109 -5.21 6.11 -15.78
C TYR A 109 -6.70 5.95 -15.45
N PRO A 110 -7.45 5.15 -16.22
CA PRO A 110 -8.87 4.96 -15.96
C PRO A 110 -9.11 4.25 -14.62
N ASP A 111 -10.28 4.47 -14.07
CA ASP A 111 -10.78 3.82 -12.88
C ASP A 111 -10.84 2.30 -13.01
N PHE A 112 -10.83 1.59 -11.86
CA PHE A 112 -10.77 0.13 -11.87
C PHE A 112 -12.04 -0.52 -12.43
N LEU A 113 -13.23 0.09 -12.30
CA LEU A 113 -14.48 -0.43 -12.89
C LEU A 113 -14.42 -0.34 -14.42
N THR A 114 -13.93 0.77 -14.98
CA THR A 114 -13.66 0.89 -16.43
C THR A 114 -12.68 -0.16 -16.92
N ARG A 115 -11.65 -0.50 -16.13
CA ARG A 115 -10.72 -1.58 -16.48
C ARG A 115 -11.39 -2.96 -16.45
N VAL A 116 -12.33 -3.19 -15.52
CA VAL A 116 -13.15 -4.41 -15.46
C VAL A 116 -13.99 -4.51 -16.72
N GLU A 117 -14.73 -3.47 -17.12
CA GLU A 117 -15.53 -3.42 -18.34
C GLU A 117 -14.70 -3.68 -19.60
N THR A 118 -13.51 -3.07 -19.66
CA THR A 118 -12.60 -3.24 -20.81
C THR A 118 -12.09 -4.69 -20.89
N ALA A 119 -11.80 -5.32 -19.77
CA ALA A 119 -11.28 -6.69 -19.72
C ALA A 119 -12.36 -7.75 -19.96
N ASN A 120 -13.54 -7.52 -19.42
CA ASN A 120 -14.67 -8.43 -19.55
C ASN A 120 -16.02 -7.69 -19.46
N PRO A 121 -16.60 -7.28 -20.59
CA PRO A 121 -17.87 -6.54 -20.64
C PRO A 121 -19.11 -7.37 -20.25
N GLN A 122 -18.94 -8.60 -19.78
CA GLN A 122 -20.02 -9.39 -19.18
C GLN A 122 -20.11 -9.23 -17.66
N LEU A 123 -19.08 -8.65 -17.04
CA LEU A 123 -19.11 -8.30 -15.63
C LEU A 123 -19.92 -7.02 -15.44
N VAL A 124 -20.75 -7.00 -14.42
CA VAL A 124 -21.67 -5.89 -14.15
C VAL A 124 -21.06 -4.97 -13.10
N THR A 125 -20.82 -3.71 -13.47
CA THR A 125 -20.21 -2.71 -12.62
C THR A 125 -21.22 -1.70 -12.08
N TYR A 126 -21.01 -1.25 -10.84
CA TYR A 126 -21.87 -0.30 -10.16
C TYR A 126 -21.10 0.65 -9.25
N ALA A 127 -21.36 1.94 -9.37
CA ALA A 127 -20.82 2.95 -8.47
C ALA A 127 -21.95 3.84 -7.94
N VAL A 128 -21.96 4.10 -6.63
CA VAL A 128 -22.88 5.06 -5.99
C VAL A 128 -22.11 5.87 -4.95
N ALA A 129 -22.31 7.20 -4.96
CA ALA A 129 -21.59 8.11 -4.08
C ALA A 129 -22.48 9.21 -3.53
N SER A 130 -22.27 9.58 -2.26
CA SER A 130 -22.84 10.75 -1.64
C SER A 130 -22.17 12.04 -2.13
N TRP A 131 -20.86 12.00 -2.39
CA TRP A 131 -20.12 13.09 -3.02
C TRP A 131 -20.09 12.89 -4.54
N ALA A 132 -20.87 13.70 -5.26
CA ALA A 132 -21.12 13.56 -6.70
C ALA A 132 -19.86 13.50 -7.60
N PRO A 133 -18.77 14.25 -7.35
CA PRO A 133 -17.59 14.22 -8.21
C PRO A 133 -16.99 12.83 -8.41
N ILE A 134 -17.14 11.89 -7.47
CA ILE A 134 -16.68 10.51 -7.63
C ILE A 134 -17.36 9.85 -8.84
N THR A 135 -18.69 9.92 -8.92
CA THR A 135 -19.47 9.28 -9.98
C THR A 135 -19.55 10.10 -11.25
N ASP A 136 -19.44 11.43 -11.14
CA ASP A 136 -19.59 12.32 -12.28
C ASP A 136 -18.26 12.60 -12.99
N THR A 137 -17.11 12.50 -12.28
CA THR A 137 -15.79 12.89 -12.79
C THR A 137 -14.78 11.76 -12.75
N VAL A 138 -14.65 11.05 -11.62
CA VAL A 138 -13.59 10.04 -11.47
C VAL A 138 -13.93 8.73 -12.20
N PHE A 139 -15.16 8.20 -11.98
CA PHE A 139 -15.63 7.05 -12.74
C PHE A 139 -16.06 7.46 -14.15
N SER A 140 -15.59 6.74 -15.16
CA SER A 140 -15.88 7.03 -16.55
C SER A 140 -17.29 6.56 -16.98
N ALA A 141 -17.74 7.02 -18.14
CA ALA A 141 -19.01 6.59 -18.74
C ALA A 141 -19.03 5.11 -19.17
N ALA A 142 -17.91 4.40 -19.09
CA ALA A 142 -17.84 2.96 -19.38
C ALA A 142 -18.42 2.09 -18.26
N VAL A 143 -18.51 2.62 -17.03
CA VAL A 143 -19.16 1.91 -15.90
C VAL A 143 -20.64 1.76 -16.16
N ASP A 144 -21.19 0.53 -16.06
CA ASP A 144 -22.59 0.21 -16.40
C ASP A 144 -23.62 1.11 -15.69
N THR A 145 -23.39 1.35 -14.41
CA THR A 145 -24.29 2.21 -13.62
C THR A 145 -23.50 3.07 -12.66
N ARG A 146 -23.63 4.38 -12.80
CA ARG A 146 -23.09 5.40 -11.89
C ARG A 146 -24.23 6.22 -11.32
N VAL A 147 -24.25 6.41 -10.01
CA VAL A 147 -25.32 7.15 -9.32
C VAL A 147 -24.73 8.17 -8.36
N SER A 148 -24.94 9.45 -8.66
CA SER A 148 -24.73 10.52 -7.70
C SER A 148 -25.99 10.62 -6.83
N THR A 149 -25.85 10.39 -5.53
CA THR A 149 -26.98 10.49 -4.61
C THR A 149 -27.38 11.97 -4.44
N PRO A 150 -28.66 12.31 -4.56
CA PRO A 150 -29.10 13.68 -4.28
C PRO A 150 -28.68 14.11 -2.87
N SER A 151 -28.20 15.37 -2.72
CA SER A 151 -27.71 15.91 -1.45
C SER A 151 -28.74 15.86 -0.32
N ALA A 152 -30.02 15.96 -0.64
CA ALA A 152 -31.11 15.84 0.34
C ALA A 152 -31.28 14.42 0.91
N GLU A 153 -30.80 13.40 0.21
CA GLU A 153 -30.86 11.97 0.64
C GLU A 153 -29.58 11.52 1.29
N TYR A 154 -28.46 12.09 0.85
CA TYR A 154 -27.10 11.88 1.36
C TYR A 154 -26.76 10.41 1.58
N ASP A 155 -26.02 10.05 2.64
CA ASP A 155 -25.58 8.66 2.91
C ASP A 155 -26.74 7.67 3.11
N THR A 156 -27.88 8.11 3.61
CA THR A 156 -29.09 7.29 3.70
C THR A 156 -29.57 6.85 2.32
N GLY A 157 -29.58 7.78 1.37
CA GLY A 157 -29.94 7.50 -0.02
C GLY A 157 -28.91 6.62 -0.72
N THR A 158 -27.62 6.85 -0.49
CA THR A 158 -26.52 6.02 -1.00
C THR A 158 -26.63 4.59 -0.50
N THR A 159 -26.81 4.41 0.80
CA THR A 159 -27.02 3.11 1.45
C THR A 159 -28.22 2.36 0.86
N SER A 160 -29.35 3.04 0.75
CA SER A 160 -30.58 2.43 0.19
C SER A 160 -30.38 1.93 -1.23
N ARG A 161 -29.67 2.71 -2.06
CA ARG A 161 -29.36 2.33 -3.46
C ARG A 161 -28.38 1.16 -3.53
N ALA A 162 -27.33 1.15 -2.70
CA ALA A 162 -26.39 0.04 -2.61
C ALA A 162 -27.09 -1.24 -2.16
N VAL A 163 -27.92 -1.18 -1.11
CA VAL A 163 -28.72 -2.32 -0.61
C VAL A 163 -29.64 -2.85 -1.69
N ALA A 164 -30.40 -1.98 -2.39
CA ALA A 164 -31.30 -2.38 -3.47
C ALA A 164 -30.52 -3.06 -4.63
N ARG A 165 -29.37 -2.47 -5.02
CA ARG A 165 -28.55 -3.04 -6.10
C ARG A 165 -27.99 -4.42 -5.75
N LEU A 166 -27.55 -4.62 -4.51
CA LEU A 166 -27.02 -5.90 -4.03
C LEU A 166 -28.14 -6.96 -3.93
N ARG A 167 -29.32 -6.58 -3.42
CA ARG A 167 -30.47 -7.48 -3.22
C ARG A 167 -31.14 -7.87 -4.54
N ASP A 168 -31.43 -6.90 -5.40
CA ASP A 168 -32.32 -7.06 -6.55
C ASP A 168 -31.53 -7.21 -7.87
N GLY A 169 -30.25 -6.87 -7.88
CA GLY A 169 -29.34 -6.98 -9.03
C GLY A 169 -28.33 -8.10 -8.88
N ASN A 170 -27.45 -8.20 -9.88
CA ASN A 170 -26.31 -9.14 -9.84
C ASN A 170 -25.00 -8.43 -10.21
N PRO A 171 -24.57 -7.40 -9.45
CA PRO A 171 -23.31 -6.74 -9.72
C PRO A 171 -22.12 -7.66 -9.41
N ASP A 172 -21.04 -7.49 -10.18
CA ASP A 172 -19.77 -8.19 -9.97
C ASP A 172 -18.74 -7.30 -9.30
N ALA A 173 -18.77 -5.99 -9.58
CA ALA A 173 -17.91 -4.99 -8.94
C ALA A 173 -18.75 -3.79 -8.50
N VAL A 174 -18.66 -3.47 -7.20
CA VAL A 174 -19.46 -2.41 -6.56
C VAL A 174 -18.55 -1.44 -5.83
N PHE A 175 -18.77 -0.15 -6.04
CA PHE A 175 -18.17 0.93 -5.27
C PHE A 175 -19.28 1.75 -4.59
N VAL A 176 -19.13 1.99 -3.29
CA VAL A 176 -20.05 2.79 -2.47
C VAL A 176 -19.24 3.84 -1.72
N HIS A 177 -19.68 5.09 -1.72
CA HIS A 177 -19.03 6.17 -0.98
C HIS A 177 -20.01 6.82 0.00
N LEU A 178 -19.62 6.87 1.27
CA LEU A 178 -20.31 7.54 2.37
C LEU A 178 -19.49 8.73 2.84
N ASP A 179 -20.13 9.91 2.98
CA ASP A 179 -19.50 11.21 3.12
C ASP A 179 -19.68 11.84 4.52
N ASN A 180 -20.63 11.35 5.31
CA ASN A 180 -21.08 12.05 6.52
C ASN A 180 -20.00 12.17 7.60
N ILE A 181 -19.00 11.30 7.63
CA ILE A 181 -17.90 11.37 8.61
C ILE A 181 -17.05 12.59 8.32
N ASP A 182 -16.71 12.83 7.04
CA ASP A 182 -15.99 14.04 6.61
C ASP A 182 -16.78 15.31 6.94
N HIS A 183 -18.08 15.34 6.64
CA HIS A 183 -18.94 16.46 6.98
C HIS A 183 -18.95 16.77 8.49
N ALA A 184 -19.01 15.75 9.33
CA ALA A 184 -18.91 15.91 10.78
C ALA A 184 -17.51 16.40 11.21
N GLY A 185 -16.45 15.89 10.57
CA GLY A 185 -15.09 16.34 10.77
C GLY A 185 -14.91 17.83 10.47
N HIS A 186 -15.43 18.31 9.36
CA HIS A 186 -15.42 19.74 9.02
C HIS A 186 -16.20 20.59 10.00
N SER A 187 -17.36 20.13 10.45
CA SER A 187 -18.27 20.91 11.27
C SER A 187 -17.88 20.94 12.74
N TYR A 188 -17.30 19.86 13.27
CA TYR A 188 -17.12 19.66 14.71
C TYR A 188 -15.71 19.19 15.11
N GLY A 189 -14.88 18.76 14.17
CA GLY A 189 -13.55 18.23 14.40
C GLY A 189 -13.52 16.75 14.82
N ALA A 190 -12.39 16.09 14.58
CA ALA A 190 -12.24 14.66 14.83
C ALA A 190 -12.24 14.26 16.32
N ALA A 191 -12.04 15.22 17.24
CA ALA A 191 -12.15 15.00 18.68
C ALA A 191 -13.58 15.04 19.21
N SER A 192 -14.57 15.42 18.40
CA SER A 192 -15.94 15.66 18.84
C SER A 192 -16.76 14.36 18.97
N GLN A 193 -17.82 14.42 19.79
CA GLN A 193 -18.79 13.34 19.88
C GLN A 193 -19.57 13.20 18.56
N GLN A 194 -19.84 14.29 17.85
CA GLN A 194 -20.54 14.29 16.56
C GLN A 194 -19.75 13.51 15.49
N TYR A 195 -18.44 13.58 15.52
CA TYR A 195 -17.61 12.77 14.62
C TYR A 195 -17.69 11.28 14.96
N LEU A 196 -17.69 10.91 16.24
CA LEU A 196 -17.91 9.52 16.67
C LEU A 196 -19.33 9.03 16.31
N ASP A 197 -20.36 9.87 16.48
CA ASP A 197 -21.73 9.54 16.10
C ASP A 197 -21.88 9.35 14.58
N ALA A 198 -21.11 10.11 13.78
CA ALA A 198 -21.06 9.93 12.32
C ALA A 198 -20.40 8.59 11.93
N ILE A 199 -19.30 8.19 12.60
CA ILE A 199 -18.69 6.88 12.39
C ILE A 199 -19.66 5.76 12.77
N HIS A 200 -20.32 5.85 13.92
CA HIS A 200 -21.34 4.87 14.35
C HIS A 200 -22.47 4.74 13.31
N THR A 201 -22.93 5.87 12.77
CA THR A 201 -23.99 5.89 11.74
C THR A 201 -23.50 5.24 10.45
N ALA A 202 -22.29 5.56 9.98
CA ALA A 202 -21.71 4.96 8.79
C ALA A 202 -21.43 3.45 8.98
N ASP A 203 -21.05 3.03 10.18
CA ASP A 203 -20.91 1.61 10.55
C ASP A 203 -22.25 0.86 10.42
N ALA A 204 -23.34 1.44 10.92
CA ALA A 204 -24.67 0.86 10.79
C ALA A 204 -25.10 0.76 9.31
N GLN A 205 -24.77 1.75 8.49
CA GLN A 205 -25.03 1.77 7.05
C GLN A 205 -24.18 0.69 6.33
N LEU A 206 -22.91 0.57 6.66
CA LEU A 206 -22.03 -0.52 6.21
C LEU A 206 -22.63 -1.88 6.57
N GLY A 207 -23.12 -2.03 7.79
CA GLY A 207 -23.82 -3.24 8.25
C GLY A 207 -25.01 -3.61 7.39
N GLN A 208 -25.85 -2.64 6.99
CA GLN A 208 -26.97 -2.85 6.08
C GLN A 208 -26.50 -3.32 4.69
N ILE A 209 -25.46 -2.71 4.14
CA ILE A 209 -24.88 -3.08 2.84
C ILE A 209 -24.34 -4.51 2.87
N VAL A 210 -23.54 -4.84 3.89
CA VAL A 210 -22.95 -6.18 4.06
C VAL A 210 -24.03 -7.23 4.33
N ALA A 211 -25.08 -6.90 5.09
CA ALA A 211 -26.22 -7.80 5.31
C ALA A 211 -26.98 -8.09 4.00
N ALA A 212 -27.22 -7.07 3.17
CA ALA A 212 -27.86 -7.25 1.86
C ALA A 212 -27.02 -8.15 0.93
N LEU A 213 -25.70 -7.98 0.93
CA LEU A 213 -24.76 -8.81 0.20
C LEU A 213 -24.85 -10.28 0.67
N LYS A 214 -24.81 -10.53 1.98
CA LYS A 214 -24.85 -11.88 2.57
C LYS A 214 -26.22 -12.55 2.42
N ALA A 215 -27.30 -11.79 2.29
CA ALA A 215 -28.65 -12.31 2.09
C ALA A 215 -28.96 -12.70 0.63
N ARG A 216 -28.04 -12.52 -0.30
CA ARG A 216 -28.22 -12.92 -1.71
C ARG A 216 -28.44 -14.42 -1.84
N PRO A 217 -29.41 -14.88 -2.64
CA PRO A 217 -29.62 -16.31 -2.88
C PRO A 217 -28.37 -17.01 -3.46
N THR A 218 -27.52 -16.27 -4.17
CA THR A 218 -26.31 -16.75 -4.83
C THR A 218 -25.05 -16.61 -3.96
N TYR A 219 -25.14 -16.00 -2.76
CA TYR A 219 -23.97 -15.70 -1.89
C TYR A 219 -23.06 -16.91 -1.65
N ALA A 220 -23.64 -18.10 -1.45
CA ALA A 220 -22.85 -19.31 -1.21
C ALA A 220 -21.99 -19.75 -2.42
N ALA A 221 -22.38 -19.33 -3.63
CA ALA A 221 -21.65 -19.58 -4.87
C ALA A 221 -20.75 -18.39 -5.29
N GLU A 222 -20.74 -17.30 -4.51
CA GLU A 222 -19.98 -16.09 -4.78
C GLU A 222 -18.75 -15.99 -3.89
N ASP A 223 -17.68 -15.43 -4.41
CA ASP A 223 -16.41 -15.14 -3.71
C ASP A 223 -16.25 -13.63 -3.60
N TRP A 224 -16.75 -13.06 -2.51
CA TRP A 224 -16.70 -11.62 -2.28
C TRP A 224 -15.42 -11.19 -1.60
N LEU A 225 -14.70 -10.25 -2.23
CA LEU A 225 -13.70 -9.42 -1.57
C LEU A 225 -14.40 -8.11 -1.15
N ILE A 226 -14.55 -7.92 0.16
CA ILE A 226 -15.08 -6.68 0.75
C ILE A 226 -13.89 -5.84 1.20
N MET A 227 -13.81 -4.61 0.74
CA MET A 227 -12.78 -3.64 1.15
C MET A 227 -13.46 -2.38 1.69
N VAL A 228 -12.99 -1.88 2.84
CA VAL A 228 -13.43 -0.62 3.43
C VAL A 228 -12.20 0.27 3.60
N THR A 229 -12.25 1.52 3.16
CA THR A 229 -11.10 2.42 3.17
C THR A 229 -11.54 3.87 3.37
N ALA A 230 -10.60 4.74 3.74
CA ALA A 230 -10.76 6.18 3.76
C ALA A 230 -9.73 6.85 2.82
N ASP A 231 -10.04 8.01 2.34
CA ASP A 231 -9.21 8.81 1.44
C ASP A 231 -8.24 9.74 2.18
N HIS A 232 -8.60 10.22 3.36
CA HIS A 232 -7.79 11.01 4.29
C HIS A 232 -8.37 10.92 5.71
N GLY A 233 -7.74 11.59 6.66
CA GLY A 233 -8.24 11.78 8.01
C GLY A 233 -8.62 13.24 8.28
N HIS A 234 -8.84 13.58 9.56
CA HIS A 234 -9.19 14.91 10.03
C HIS A 234 -8.36 15.32 11.24
N THR A 235 -8.11 16.61 11.43
CA THR A 235 -7.54 17.14 12.67
C THR A 235 -8.55 17.16 13.81
N ASP A 236 -8.07 17.16 15.04
CA ASP A 236 -8.94 17.24 16.22
C ASP A 236 -9.83 18.51 16.24
N PRO A 237 -9.35 19.72 15.87
CA PRO A 237 -10.18 20.90 15.79
C PRO A 237 -11.06 20.96 14.53
N GLY A 238 -10.83 20.11 13.55
CA GLY A 238 -11.57 20.05 12.28
C GLY A 238 -10.73 20.43 11.07
N GLY A 239 -11.19 19.94 9.91
CA GLY A 239 -10.54 20.18 8.62
C GLY A 239 -9.41 19.20 8.31
N HIS A 240 -8.97 19.26 7.06
CA HIS A 240 -7.90 18.48 6.44
C HIS A 240 -7.29 19.29 5.28
N GLY A 241 -6.33 18.73 4.55
CA GLY A 241 -5.62 19.40 3.45
C GLY A 241 -4.17 19.73 3.81
N GLY A 242 -3.78 19.57 5.07
CA GLY A 242 -2.42 19.78 5.56
C GLY A 242 -1.58 18.48 5.63
N SER A 243 -0.53 18.52 6.44
CA SER A 243 0.47 17.46 6.53
C SER A 243 0.54 16.78 7.91
N THR A 244 -0.40 17.08 8.80
CA THR A 244 -0.39 16.45 10.13
C THR A 244 -0.59 14.94 10.05
N LEU A 245 -0.10 14.22 11.05
CA LEU A 245 -0.23 12.78 11.11
C LEU A 245 -1.71 12.33 11.06
N GLN A 246 -2.61 13.09 11.68
CA GLN A 246 -4.04 12.80 11.66
C GLN A 246 -4.66 12.96 10.27
N GLU A 247 -4.37 14.06 9.57
CA GLU A 247 -4.87 14.29 8.20
C GLU A 247 -4.38 13.23 7.22
N ARG A 248 -3.16 12.73 7.41
CA ARG A 248 -2.53 11.72 6.56
C ARG A 248 -2.94 10.29 6.91
N GLN A 249 -3.61 10.06 8.03
CA GLN A 249 -4.10 8.72 8.36
C GLN A 249 -5.16 8.25 7.37
N THR A 250 -5.01 7.02 6.93
CA THR A 250 -6.00 6.26 6.19
C THR A 250 -5.89 4.78 6.59
N PHE A 251 -6.69 3.93 5.98
CA PHE A 251 -6.65 2.49 6.27
C PHE A 251 -7.22 1.68 5.13
N LEU A 252 -6.98 0.38 5.17
CA LEU A 252 -7.74 -0.59 4.41
C LEU A 252 -8.13 -1.76 5.33
N ILE A 253 -9.43 -2.02 5.44
CA ILE A 253 -9.98 -3.25 6.01
C ILE A 253 -10.39 -4.12 4.83
N ALA A 254 -9.93 -5.38 4.80
CA ALA A 254 -10.28 -6.31 3.73
C ALA A 254 -10.77 -7.64 4.30
N ASN A 255 -11.87 -8.14 3.76
CA ASN A 255 -12.47 -9.42 4.12
C ASN A 255 -12.77 -10.23 2.87
N GLY A 256 -12.36 -11.49 2.84
CA GLY A 256 -12.55 -12.37 1.69
C GLY A 256 -11.81 -13.70 1.88
N PRO A 257 -12.06 -14.69 1.03
CA PRO A 257 -11.52 -16.04 1.23
C PRO A 257 -10.00 -16.15 1.20
N THR A 258 -9.32 -15.21 0.54
CA THR A 258 -7.85 -15.17 0.45
C THR A 258 -7.22 -14.27 1.50
N VAL A 259 -8.02 -13.67 2.37
CA VAL A 259 -7.58 -12.74 3.41
C VAL A 259 -7.52 -13.47 4.76
N ALA A 260 -6.37 -13.41 5.43
CA ALA A 260 -6.20 -14.06 6.73
C ALA A 260 -6.97 -13.31 7.83
N ALA A 261 -7.83 -14.02 8.55
CA ALA A 261 -8.64 -13.46 9.64
C ALA A 261 -7.75 -12.89 10.76
N GLY A 262 -8.12 -11.71 11.28
CA GLY A 262 -7.43 -11.02 12.36
C GLY A 262 -6.00 -10.59 12.02
N SER A 263 -5.63 -10.57 10.73
CA SER A 263 -4.29 -10.16 10.31
C SER A 263 -4.14 -8.64 10.30
N VAL A 264 -2.91 -8.17 10.55
CA VAL A 264 -2.56 -6.74 10.48
C VAL A 264 -1.36 -6.57 9.54
N ARG A 265 -1.45 -5.61 8.62
CA ARG A 265 -0.36 -5.26 7.70
C ARG A 265 -0.14 -3.75 7.68
N TYR A 266 1.10 -3.35 7.45
CA TYR A 266 1.52 -1.93 7.45
C TYR A 266 2.13 -1.51 6.10
N ASP A 267 2.22 -2.43 5.14
CA ASP A 267 2.76 -2.20 3.80
C ASP A 267 1.68 -1.81 2.77
N VAL A 268 0.42 -1.74 3.19
CA VAL A 268 -0.72 -1.46 2.31
C VAL A 268 -0.89 0.05 2.12
N LYS A 269 -1.14 0.47 0.90
CA LYS A 269 -1.37 1.86 0.51
C LYS A 269 -2.66 2.01 -0.30
N MET A 270 -3.20 3.22 -0.38
CA MET A 270 -4.47 3.52 -1.07
C MET A 270 -4.58 2.96 -2.51
N PRO A 271 -3.53 3.07 -3.37
CA PRO A 271 -3.62 2.54 -4.74
C PRO A 271 -3.78 1.01 -4.80
N ASP A 272 -3.52 0.30 -3.69
CA ASP A 272 -3.64 -1.16 -3.61
C ASP A 272 -5.10 -1.63 -3.73
N VAL A 273 -6.07 -0.76 -3.41
CA VAL A 273 -7.51 -1.06 -3.51
C VAL A 273 -7.89 -1.42 -4.95
N ALA A 274 -7.59 -0.56 -5.92
CA ALA A 274 -7.90 -0.82 -7.34
C ALA A 274 -7.24 -2.11 -7.84
N VAL A 275 -5.95 -2.29 -7.54
CA VAL A 275 -5.19 -3.46 -8.01
C VAL A 275 -5.70 -4.75 -7.36
N SER A 276 -6.09 -4.70 -6.08
CA SER A 276 -6.68 -5.86 -5.38
C SER A 276 -8.05 -6.24 -5.94
N ALA A 277 -8.88 -5.24 -6.26
CA ALA A 277 -10.18 -5.45 -6.92
C ALA A 277 -10.00 -6.13 -8.28
N LEU A 278 -9.13 -5.60 -9.14
CA LEU A 278 -8.83 -6.16 -10.45
C LEU A 278 -8.31 -7.61 -10.35
N THR A 279 -7.33 -7.83 -9.48
CA THR A 279 -6.73 -9.16 -9.27
C THR A 279 -7.76 -10.17 -8.78
N HIS A 280 -8.63 -9.79 -7.84
CA HIS A 280 -9.68 -10.67 -7.32
C HIS A 280 -10.69 -11.06 -8.40
N LEU A 281 -11.05 -10.13 -9.27
CA LEU A 281 -11.96 -10.37 -10.40
C LEU A 281 -11.30 -11.13 -11.56
N GLY A 282 -10.03 -11.51 -11.44
CA GLY A 282 -9.29 -12.23 -12.47
C GLY A 282 -8.86 -11.35 -13.65
N VAL A 283 -8.91 -10.04 -13.51
CA VAL A 283 -8.39 -9.10 -14.51
C VAL A 283 -6.86 -9.05 -14.41
N ALA A 284 -6.19 -9.44 -15.50
CA ALA A 284 -4.75 -9.38 -15.57
C ALA A 284 -4.27 -7.91 -15.56
N VAL A 285 -3.51 -7.54 -14.54
CA VAL A 285 -2.92 -6.20 -14.45
C VAL A 285 -1.72 -6.11 -15.40
N ASP A 286 -1.89 -5.36 -16.49
CA ASP A 286 -0.82 -5.13 -17.45
C ASP A 286 0.24 -4.19 -16.83
N PRO A 287 1.52 -4.58 -16.77
CA PRO A 287 2.60 -3.70 -16.32
C PRO A 287 2.67 -2.36 -17.08
N ALA A 288 2.24 -2.33 -18.32
CA ALA A 288 2.19 -1.10 -19.14
C ALA A 288 1.18 -0.06 -18.62
N TRP A 289 0.22 -0.47 -17.79
CA TRP A 289 -0.68 0.48 -17.11
C TRP A 289 0.06 1.35 -16.09
N GLY A 290 1.22 0.90 -15.62
CA GLY A 290 2.05 1.64 -14.69
C GLY A 290 1.37 1.93 -13.35
N LEU A 291 0.54 1.00 -12.85
CA LEU A 291 -0.13 1.16 -11.55
C LEU A 291 0.89 1.21 -10.42
N ASP A 292 0.61 2.01 -9.40
CA ASP A 292 1.43 2.12 -8.18
C ASP A 292 0.99 1.12 -7.11
N GLY A 293 -0.25 0.65 -7.20
CA GLY A 293 -0.83 -0.31 -6.28
C GLY A 293 -0.23 -1.72 -6.43
N ARG A 294 -0.35 -2.50 -5.34
CA ARG A 294 0.01 -3.92 -5.26
C ARG A 294 -1.20 -4.73 -4.81
N PRO A 295 -1.41 -5.95 -5.32
CA PRO A 295 -2.55 -6.74 -4.89
C PRO A 295 -2.37 -7.24 -3.44
N LEU A 296 -3.41 -7.08 -2.61
CA LEU A 296 -3.43 -7.59 -1.23
C LEU A 296 -3.15 -9.09 -1.15
N GLN A 297 -3.60 -9.83 -2.17
CA GLN A 297 -3.45 -11.28 -2.29
C GLN A 297 -1.99 -11.72 -2.48
N GLN A 298 -1.10 -10.80 -2.82
CA GLN A 298 0.31 -11.08 -3.08
C GLN A 298 1.20 -10.12 -2.26
N PRO A 299 1.31 -10.32 -0.93
CA PRO A 299 2.18 -9.52 -0.08
C PRO A 299 3.62 -9.51 -0.61
N GLN A 300 4.26 -8.38 -0.60
CA GLN A 300 5.65 -8.21 -1.06
C GLN A 300 6.49 -7.52 0.02
N PRO A 301 6.65 -8.15 1.20
CA PRO A 301 7.53 -7.61 2.22
C PRO A 301 8.97 -7.58 1.71
N ASP A 302 9.76 -6.67 2.23
CA ASP A 302 11.20 -6.66 2.04
C ASP A 302 11.96 -6.93 3.35
N GLU A 303 13.28 -6.85 3.30
CA GLU A 303 14.11 -7.18 4.45
C GLU A 303 13.98 -6.16 5.59
N PHE A 304 13.65 -4.88 5.26
CA PHE A 304 13.52 -3.83 6.26
C PHE A 304 12.25 -4.00 7.09
N ASP A 305 11.18 -4.55 6.53
CA ASP A 305 9.91 -4.83 7.21
C ASP A 305 10.09 -5.73 8.46
N ALA A 306 11.08 -6.62 8.43
CA ALA A 306 11.42 -7.48 9.57
C ALA A 306 11.89 -6.69 10.81
N LEU A 307 12.24 -5.42 10.65
CA LEU A 307 12.70 -4.57 11.75
C LEU A 307 11.55 -3.93 12.54
N ARG A 308 10.31 -3.95 12.04
CA ARG A 308 9.19 -3.22 12.68
C ARG A 308 9.08 -3.50 14.19
N GLY A 309 9.21 -4.74 14.61
CA GLY A 309 9.18 -5.12 16.03
C GLY A 309 10.40 -4.64 16.86
N ARG A 310 11.42 -4.06 16.20
CA ARG A 310 12.64 -3.55 16.82
C ARG A 310 12.70 -2.02 16.86
N LEU A 311 11.69 -1.32 16.33
CA LEU A 311 11.62 0.14 16.30
C LEU A 311 11.16 0.69 17.65
N THR A 312 11.93 0.43 18.71
CA THR A 312 11.55 0.79 20.08
C THR A 312 12.36 1.96 20.65
N ALA A 313 13.50 2.28 20.03
CA ALA A 313 14.38 3.33 20.53
C ALA A 313 13.80 4.72 20.23
N ARG A 314 13.95 5.62 21.20
CA ARG A 314 13.68 7.06 21.11
C ARG A 314 14.65 7.72 22.10
N VAL A 315 15.48 8.61 21.65
CA VAL A 315 16.56 9.19 22.47
C VAL A 315 16.43 10.70 22.53
N ASP A 316 16.51 11.34 21.38
CA ASP A 316 16.56 12.80 21.28
C ASP A 316 15.25 13.40 20.78
N GLU A 317 14.53 12.66 19.91
CA GLU A 317 13.23 13.07 19.39
C GLU A 317 12.17 13.03 20.48
N THR A 318 11.77 14.22 20.93
CA THR A 318 10.75 14.44 21.96
C THR A 318 9.48 15.02 21.32
N GLY A 319 8.33 14.80 21.91
CA GLY A 319 7.07 15.35 21.39
C GLY A 319 6.37 14.46 20.33
N ILE A 320 7.02 13.42 19.83
CA ILE A 320 6.38 12.42 18.98
C ILE A 320 5.42 11.58 19.84
N PRO A 321 4.15 11.37 19.42
CA PRO A 321 3.17 10.61 20.19
C PRO A 321 3.69 9.23 20.61
N ALA A 322 3.41 8.81 21.84
CA ALA A 322 3.92 7.56 22.42
C ALA A 322 3.53 6.30 21.63
N GLY A 323 2.41 6.33 20.92
CA GLY A 323 1.95 5.21 20.06
C GLY A 323 2.71 5.07 18.73
N VAL A 324 3.46 6.09 18.30
CA VAL A 324 4.27 6.03 17.10
C VAL A 324 5.54 5.23 17.40
N LEU A 325 5.92 4.29 16.54
CA LEU A 325 7.15 3.52 16.68
C LEU A 325 8.37 4.44 16.55
N GLY A 326 9.49 4.05 17.18
CA GLY A 326 10.73 4.79 17.08
C GLY A 326 11.60 4.35 15.90
N PHE A 327 12.89 4.20 16.17
CA PHE A 327 13.90 3.83 15.17
C PHE A 327 14.80 2.70 15.64
N THR A 328 15.64 2.20 14.73
CA THR A 328 16.81 1.36 15.06
C THR A 328 17.95 1.63 14.09
N HIS A 329 19.19 1.59 14.59
CA HIS A 329 20.39 1.55 13.74
C HIS A 329 20.84 0.13 13.41
N THR A 330 20.19 -0.89 13.99
CA THR A 330 20.54 -2.28 13.71
C THR A 330 19.91 -2.70 12.39
N PRO A 331 20.69 -2.96 11.34
CA PRO A 331 20.16 -3.37 10.05
C PRO A 331 19.58 -4.79 10.10
N PRO A 332 18.77 -5.19 9.11
CA PRO A 332 18.26 -6.53 9.01
C PRO A 332 19.39 -7.54 8.71
N ALA A 333 19.09 -8.82 8.85
CA ALA A 333 20.05 -9.89 8.65
C ALA A 333 20.75 -9.81 7.27
N GLY A 334 22.07 -9.88 7.26
CA GLY A 334 22.88 -9.78 6.04
C GLY A 334 23.21 -8.36 5.58
N TRP A 335 22.48 -7.35 6.05
CA TRP A 335 22.79 -5.93 5.82
C TRP A 335 23.75 -5.40 6.88
N SER A 336 24.45 -4.32 6.56
CA SER A 336 25.31 -3.60 7.51
C SER A 336 25.30 -2.09 7.20
N VAL A 337 25.65 -1.29 8.20
CA VAL A 337 25.88 0.15 8.04
C VAL A 337 27.35 0.44 8.35
N ASP A 338 28.04 1.06 7.40
CA ASP A 338 29.43 1.51 7.56
C ASP A 338 29.42 3.01 7.91
N ASN A 339 29.70 3.30 9.19
CA ASN A 339 29.81 4.62 9.78
C ASN A 339 31.26 4.98 10.13
N THR A 340 32.27 4.33 9.54
CA THR A 340 33.68 4.57 9.88
C THR A 340 34.14 6.00 9.57
N ALA A 341 33.52 6.65 8.57
CA ALA A 341 33.78 8.05 8.21
C ALA A 341 32.72 9.03 8.75
N MET A 342 31.72 8.54 9.50
CA MET A 342 30.64 9.35 10.05
C MET A 342 31.12 10.25 11.18
N GLY A 343 30.70 11.52 11.17
CA GLY A 343 30.92 12.47 12.24
C GLY A 343 30.37 12.00 13.61
N THR A 344 30.63 12.77 14.65
CA THR A 344 30.20 12.46 16.02
C THR A 344 29.23 13.52 16.54
N GLY A 345 28.41 13.15 17.54
CA GLY A 345 27.35 14.01 18.06
C GLY A 345 26.13 14.04 17.15
N GLY A 346 25.42 15.16 17.16
CA GLY A 346 24.15 15.32 16.45
C GLY A 346 22.99 14.60 17.12
N VAL A 347 21.81 14.65 16.49
CA VAL A 347 20.63 13.91 16.94
C VAL A 347 20.87 12.41 16.76
N THR A 348 20.67 11.65 17.84
CA THR A 348 21.04 10.23 17.89
C THR A 348 20.29 9.41 16.85
N GLU A 349 19.01 9.66 16.69
CA GLU A 349 18.13 8.97 15.76
C GLU A 349 18.66 9.02 14.32
N TRP A 350 19.26 10.13 13.92
CA TRP A 350 19.62 10.42 12.53
C TRP A 350 21.12 10.33 12.25
N ARG A 351 21.90 9.77 13.18
CA ARG A 351 23.34 9.58 13.00
C ARG A 351 23.66 8.40 12.11
N GLY A 352 23.85 8.62 10.82
CA GLY A 352 24.04 7.59 9.80
C GLY A 352 22.71 7.04 9.28
N TRP A 353 22.75 5.90 8.60
CA TRP A 353 21.53 5.26 8.14
C TRP A 353 20.70 4.75 9.32
N SER A 354 19.44 5.15 9.37
CA SER A 354 18.45 4.74 10.37
C SER A 354 17.31 4.00 9.70
N PHE A 355 16.71 3.05 10.41
CA PHE A 355 15.51 2.33 9.97
C PHE A 355 14.34 2.78 10.83
N THR A 356 13.26 3.19 10.20
CA THR A 356 12.09 3.75 10.87
C THR A 356 10.84 3.65 10.00
N THR A 357 9.73 4.26 10.45
CA THR A 357 8.48 4.39 9.72
C THR A 357 8.22 5.84 9.30
N ASP A 358 7.30 6.02 8.36
CA ASP A 358 6.86 7.34 7.92
C ASP A 358 6.35 8.19 9.10
N GLU A 359 5.57 7.58 9.99
CA GLU A 359 4.98 8.27 11.14
C GLU A 359 6.02 8.84 12.11
N PHE A 360 7.16 8.17 12.28
CA PHE A 360 8.23 8.66 13.15
C PHE A 360 9.06 9.73 12.46
N TRP A 361 9.53 9.44 11.25
CA TRP A 361 10.45 10.34 10.54
C TRP A 361 9.81 11.69 10.22
N THR A 362 8.54 11.72 9.78
CA THR A 362 7.83 12.97 9.46
C THR A 362 7.46 13.80 10.68
N GLN A 363 7.51 13.23 11.89
CA GLN A 363 7.26 13.96 13.13
C GLN A 363 8.53 14.60 13.73
N ALA A 364 9.73 14.26 13.24
CA ALA A 364 10.96 14.93 13.64
C ALA A 364 10.87 16.44 13.32
N GLN A 365 10.57 16.76 12.07
CA GLN A 365 10.27 18.12 11.66
C GLN A 365 9.26 18.13 10.50
N ARG A 366 8.10 18.71 10.75
CA ARG A 366 7.02 18.80 9.75
C ARG A 366 7.27 19.91 8.73
N ASP A 367 6.53 19.84 7.62
CA ASP A 367 6.50 20.85 6.54
C ASP A 367 7.85 21.03 5.80
N GLN A 368 8.70 20.01 5.88
CA GLN A 368 9.97 19.95 5.15
C GLN A 368 9.96 18.91 4.02
N SER A 369 8.80 18.59 3.53
CA SER A 369 8.54 17.64 2.44
C SER A 369 8.91 16.17 2.73
N ARG A 370 9.20 15.80 3.98
CA ARG A 370 9.36 14.40 4.40
C ARG A 370 8.06 13.63 4.21
N GLU A 371 6.96 14.32 4.40
CA GLU A 371 5.59 13.83 4.20
C GLU A 371 5.28 13.45 2.74
N SER A 372 6.14 13.80 1.79
CA SER A 372 5.97 13.46 0.38
C SER A 372 6.59 12.12 -0.04
N ASN A 373 6.95 11.26 0.93
CA ASN A 373 7.54 9.95 0.70
C ASN A 373 6.50 8.88 0.34
N VAL A 374 5.81 9.07 -0.78
CA VAL A 374 4.59 8.31 -1.16
C VAL A 374 4.81 6.82 -1.49
N ARG A 375 6.05 6.38 -1.74
CA ARG A 375 6.29 5.01 -2.22
C ARG A 375 6.99 4.10 -1.23
N ALA A 376 7.58 4.66 -0.17
CA ALA A 376 8.10 3.84 0.91
C ALA A 376 6.94 3.20 1.69
N ARG A 377 7.14 1.97 2.12
CA ARG A 377 6.10 1.17 2.78
C ARG A 377 6.64 0.61 4.08
N ASN A 378 5.83 0.65 5.15
CA ASN A 378 6.13 0.09 6.45
C ASN A 378 7.48 0.60 7.02
N VAL A 379 8.55 -0.18 6.98
CA VAL A 379 9.89 0.21 7.47
C VAL A 379 10.82 0.49 6.30
N PHE A 380 11.48 1.63 6.33
CA PHE A 380 12.45 2.02 5.31
C PHE A 380 13.75 2.51 5.95
N ALA A 381 14.82 2.61 5.16
CA ALA A 381 16.09 3.18 5.55
C ALA A 381 16.14 4.66 5.16
N VAL A 382 16.62 5.53 6.05
CA VAL A 382 16.81 6.96 5.81
C VAL A 382 18.17 7.44 6.31
N ALA A 383 18.84 8.26 5.51
CA ALA A 383 19.97 9.08 5.90
C ALA A 383 19.50 10.54 5.89
N ASP A 384 19.44 11.18 7.04
CA ASP A 384 18.92 12.55 7.22
C ASP A 384 19.98 13.44 7.85
N GLY A 385 20.67 14.22 7.00
CA GLY A 385 21.73 15.12 7.42
C GLY A 385 21.20 16.38 8.09
N ASP A 386 20.00 16.81 7.75
CA ASP A 386 19.31 17.97 8.30
C ASP A 386 18.99 17.72 9.78
N GLU A 387 18.18 16.71 10.06
CA GLU A 387 17.81 16.35 11.44
C GLU A 387 19.02 15.93 12.30
N TRP A 388 20.00 15.24 11.70
CA TRP A 388 21.23 14.92 12.44
C TRP A 388 21.92 16.18 12.98
N SER A 389 21.84 17.27 12.23
CA SER A 389 22.56 18.52 12.51
C SER A 389 21.84 19.42 13.53
N ASP A 390 20.67 19.07 14.00
CA ASP A 390 19.90 19.85 14.98
C ASP A 390 20.50 19.83 16.40
N LYS A 391 21.56 19.03 16.62
CA LYS A 391 22.36 19.04 17.84
C LYS A 391 23.83 19.23 17.54
N ALA A 392 24.59 19.66 18.58
CA ALA A 392 26.02 19.86 18.47
C ALA A 392 26.74 18.62 17.93
N LEU A 393 27.50 18.80 16.87
CA LEU A 393 28.20 17.72 16.15
C LEU A 393 29.63 18.14 15.78
N SER A 394 30.41 17.14 15.30
CA SER A 394 31.74 17.34 14.72
C SER A 394 31.95 16.38 13.57
N GLY A 395 32.55 16.84 12.48
CA GLY A 395 32.77 16.07 11.26
C GLY A 395 31.61 16.23 10.26
N THR A 396 31.54 15.32 9.33
CA THR A 396 30.55 15.30 8.24
C THR A 396 29.68 14.05 8.31
N PHE A 397 28.52 14.12 7.72
CA PHE A 397 27.72 12.91 7.46
C PHE A 397 28.40 12.11 6.34
N ASP A 398 28.85 10.91 6.63
CA ASP A 398 29.38 9.95 5.64
C ASP A 398 29.06 8.54 6.11
N SER A 399 27.95 8.00 5.59
CA SER A 399 27.41 6.71 6.00
C SER A 399 27.02 5.88 4.77
N THR A 400 27.31 4.57 4.83
CA THR A 400 27.01 3.64 3.73
C THR A 400 26.16 2.49 4.23
N LEU A 401 24.96 2.35 3.67
CA LEU A 401 24.12 1.16 3.83
C LEU A 401 24.58 0.08 2.83
N VAL A 402 24.89 -1.12 3.33
CA VAL A 402 25.51 -2.20 2.57
C VAL A 402 24.61 -3.43 2.58
N SER A 403 24.23 -3.92 1.40
CA SER A 403 23.39 -5.10 1.24
C SER A 403 24.12 -6.41 1.51
N PRO A 404 23.39 -7.54 1.68
CA PRO A 404 23.99 -8.87 1.49
C PRO A 404 24.62 -9.00 0.09
N ALA A 405 25.43 -10.05 -0.10
CA ALA A 405 25.89 -10.42 -1.43
C ALA A 405 24.77 -11.18 -2.15
N TYR A 406 24.28 -10.62 -3.25
CA TYR A 406 23.32 -11.28 -4.11
C TYR A 406 24.01 -12.20 -5.10
N PRO A 407 23.54 -13.44 -5.31
CA PRO A 407 24.07 -14.30 -6.35
C PRO A 407 23.73 -13.72 -7.74
N VAL A 408 24.71 -13.69 -8.63
CA VAL A 408 24.57 -13.23 -10.01
C VAL A 408 25.33 -14.13 -10.98
N THR A 409 24.96 -14.08 -12.26
CA THR A 409 25.67 -14.79 -13.33
C THR A 409 26.45 -13.80 -14.16
N GLY A 410 27.76 -13.93 -14.19
CA GLY A 410 28.64 -13.08 -14.98
C GLY A 410 28.36 -13.13 -16.48
N GLY A 411 28.58 -12.01 -17.16
CA GLY A 411 28.29 -11.83 -18.60
C GLY A 411 26.81 -11.59 -18.94
N ARG A 412 25.91 -11.51 -17.92
CA ARG A 412 24.50 -11.19 -18.10
C ARG A 412 24.16 -9.86 -17.43
N ALA A 413 23.16 -9.17 -17.92
CA ALA A 413 22.61 -7.99 -17.24
C ALA A 413 21.77 -8.41 -16.02
N ALA A 414 21.81 -7.58 -14.98
CA ALA A 414 20.89 -7.65 -13.84
C ALA A 414 20.14 -6.33 -13.72
N THR A 415 18.93 -6.39 -13.17
CA THR A 415 18.10 -5.21 -12.90
C THR A 415 18.04 -4.98 -11.41
N LEU A 416 18.55 -3.82 -10.97
CA LEU A 416 18.38 -3.30 -9.62
C LEU A 416 17.15 -2.39 -9.60
N THR A 417 16.20 -2.67 -8.72
CA THR A 417 15.07 -1.77 -8.43
C THR A 417 15.05 -1.43 -6.94
N TYR A 418 14.69 -0.21 -6.61
CA TYR A 418 14.48 0.26 -5.24
C TYR A 418 13.59 1.49 -5.24
N THR A 419 12.85 1.70 -4.17
CA THR A 419 12.18 2.96 -3.90
C THR A 419 13.21 3.96 -3.42
N THR A 420 13.17 5.19 -3.92
CA THR A 420 14.06 6.29 -3.50
C THR A 420 13.27 7.57 -3.35
N TYR A 421 13.65 8.38 -2.36
CA TYR A 421 13.26 9.77 -2.21
C TYR A 421 14.49 10.55 -1.76
N TYR A 422 14.96 11.47 -2.59
CA TYR A 422 16.19 12.23 -2.36
C TYR A 422 15.90 13.72 -2.52
N ARG A 423 16.13 14.48 -1.47
CA ARG A 423 16.07 15.93 -1.51
C ARG A 423 17.49 16.47 -1.48
N GLN A 424 17.79 17.41 -2.37
CA GLN A 424 19.13 17.90 -2.62
C GLN A 424 19.40 19.23 -1.93
N GLU A 425 20.57 19.34 -1.32
CA GLU A 425 21.22 20.59 -0.98
C GLU A 425 22.76 20.43 -1.10
N SER A 426 23.44 21.41 -1.70
CA SER A 426 24.90 21.31 -1.88
C SER A 426 25.63 21.47 -0.54
N PRO A 427 26.68 20.67 -0.22
CA PRO A 427 27.40 19.73 -1.09
C PRO A 427 26.93 18.25 -0.96
N GLN A 428 25.74 17.99 -0.52
CA GLN A 428 25.19 16.63 -0.32
C GLN A 428 25.31 15.77 -1.58
N ARG A 429 25.53 14.47 -1.38
CA ARG A 429 25.60 13.49 -2.47
C ARG A 429 25.08 12.14 -2.03
N GLY A 430 24.21 11.53 -2.84
CA GLY A 430 23.78 10.15 -2.74
C GLY A 430 24.43 9.33 -3.85
N GLU A 431 25.01 8.17 -3.53
CA GLU A 431 25.64 7.27 -4.50
C GLU A 431 25.18 5.83 -4.33
N VAL A 432 24.80 5.19 -5.42
CA VAL A 432 24.63 3.74 -5.47
C VAL A 432 25.88 3.14 -6.10
N LEU A 433 26.55 2.26 -5.35
CA LEU A 433 27.75 1.58 -5.81
C LEU A 433 27.53 0.07 -5.76
N VAL A 434 28.26 -0.66 -6.59
CA VAL A 434 28.22 -2.13 -6.64
C VAL A 434 29.63 -2.68 -6.53
N SER A 435 29.82 -3.66 -5.63
CA SER A 435 31.07 -4.46 -5.52
C SER A 435 30.79 -5.85 -6.10
N TYR A 436 31.62 -6.32 -7.00
CA TYR A 436 31.57 -7.64 -7.61
C TYR A 436 32.62 -8.56 -7.00
N ASP A 437 32.22 -9.72 -6.46
CA ASP A 437 33.10 -10.71 -5.81
C ASP A 437 34.08 -10.07 -4.79
N GLY A 438 33.65 -9.04 -4.07
CA GLY A 438 34.46 -8.32 -3.08
C GLY A 438 35.46 -7.31 -3.64
N ALA A 439 35.47 -7.08 -4.95
CA ALA A 439 36.30 -6.02 -5.57
C ALA A 439 35.90 -4.61 -5.10
N ALA A 440 36.73 -3.63 -5.41
CA ALA A 440 36.45 -2.22 -5.14
C ALA A 440 35.08 -1.80 -5.74
N PRO A 441 34.28 -1.02 -4.99
CA PRO A 441 32.94 -0.63 -5.48
C PRO A 441 33.04 0.34 -6.65
N VAL A 442 32.14 0.19 -7.62
CA VAL A 442 31.97 1.10 -8.76
C VAL A 442 30.63 1.82 -8.65
N SER A 443 30.61 3.13 -8.94
CA SER A 443 29.38 3.92 -8.90
C SER A 443 28.53 3.60 -10.11
N VAL A 444 27.25 3.32 -9.90
CA VAL A 444 26.27 3.00 -10.94
C VAL A 444 25.15 4.04 -11.02
N ARG A 445 24.97 4.82 -9.97
CA ARG A 445 24.03 5.95 -9.91
C ARG A 445 24.53 7.00 -8.94
N THR A 446 24.37 8.28 -9.28
CA THR A 446 24.68 9.41 -8.41
C THR A 446 23.50 10.38 -8.39
N TYR A 447 23.17 10.87 -7.21
CA TYR A 447 22.14 11.87 -6.98
C TYR A 447 22.78 13.20 -6.59
N THR A 448 22.49 14.26 -7.35
CA THR A 448 22.97 15.62 -7.19
C THR A 448 21.88 16.66 -7.50
N ALA A 449 20.64 16.21 -7.56
CA ALA A 449 19.43 17.01 -7.76
C ALA A 449 18.26 16.29 -7.08
N ASP A 450 17.18 17.01 -6.79
CA ASP A 450 15.96 16.45 -6.23
C ASP A 450 15.45 15.26 -7.05
N VAL A 451 15.10 14.21 -6.35
CA VAL A 451 14.43 13.04 -6.91
C VAL A 451 13.19 12.78 -6.08
N PRO A 452 12.00 13.14 -6.56
CA PRO A 452 10.75 12.87 -5.87
C PRO A 452 10.57 11.37 -5.66
N SER A 453 9.79 11.00 -4.64
CA SER A 453 9.56 9.59 -4.29
C SER A 453 9.11 8.77 -5.50
N ARG A 454 9.93 7.80 -5.90
CA ARG A 454 9.70 6.93 -7.07
C ARG A 454 10.42 5.59 -6.94
N THR A 455 10.05 4.65 -7.79
CA THR A 455 10.85 3.45 -8.03
C THR A 455 11.95 3.78 -9.02
N GLU A 456 13.20 3.58 -8.63
CA GLU A 456 14.37 3.69 -9.49
C GLU A 456 14.69 2.31 -10.08
N THR A 457 15.11 2.30 -11.34
CA THR A 457 15.52 1.07 -12.03
C THR A 457 16.90 1.30 -12.66
N VAL A 458 17.87 0.47 -12.30
CA VAL A 458 19.26 0.55 -12.79
C VAL A 458 19.64 -0.79 -13.41
N THR A 459 20.05 -0.77 -14.69
CA THR A 459 20.59 -1.95 -15.36
C THR A 459 22.08 -2.08 -15.02
N LEU A 460 22.46 -3.20 -14.43
CA LEU A 460 23.85 -3.54 -14.10
C LEU A 460 24.39 -4.52 -15.14
N GLN A 461 25.51 -4.16 -15.78
CA GLN A 461 26.26 -5.11 -16.61
C GLN A 461 27.21 -5.92 -15.73
N ILE A 462 26.87 -7.17 -15.48
CA ILE A 462 27.67 -8.03 -14.61
C ILE A 462 28.91 -8.51 -15.39
N PRO A 463 30.15 -8.23 -14.94
CA PRO A 463 31.36 -8.68 -15.63
C PRO A 463 31.40 -10.21 -15.74
N ALA A 464 32.05 -10.70 -16.81
CA ALA A 464 32.21 -12.15 -17.02
C ALA A 464 32.96 -12.80 -15.86
N GLY A 465 32.49 -13.97 -15.42
CA GLY A 465 33.10 -14.74 -14.31
C GLY A 465 32.68 -14.30 -12.92
N VAL A 466 31.97 -13.17 -12.76
CA VAL A 466 31.46 -12.72 -11.46
C VAL A 466 30.31 -13.61 -11.00
N THR A 467 30.27 -13.92 -9.71
CA THR A 467 29.25 -14.78 -9.07
C THR A 467 28.42 -14.06 -8.02
N THR A 468 28.91 -12.93 -7.49
CA THR A 468 28.18 -12.15 -6.47
C THR A 468 28.26 -10.65 -6.75
N ALA A 469 27.16 -9.94 -6.43
CA ALA A 469 27.09 -8.49 -6.43
C ALA A 469 26.62 -8.01 -5.07
N ARG A 470 27.26 -6.96 -4.53
CA ARG A 470 26.86 -6.31 -3.27
C ARG A 470 26.60 -4.85 -3.53
N LEU A 471 25.42 -4.38 -3.13
CA LEU A 471 24.97 -3.01 -3.29
C LEU A 471 25.42 -2.16 -2.10
N ARG A 472 25.72 -0.89 -2.36
CA ARG A 472 26.07 0.12 -1.37
C ARG A 472 25.36 1.41 -1.67
N PHE A 473 24.67 1.96 -0.67
CA PHE A 473 24.01 3.25 -0.75
C PHE A 473 24.76 4.21 0.18
N ARG A 474 25.62 5.06 -0.39
CA ARG A 474 26.44 6.01 0.37
C ARG A 474 25.83 7.38 0.30
N TYR A 475 25.56 7.96 1.47
CA TYR A 475 25.18 9.35 1.62
C TYR A 475 26.32 10.14 2.26
N THR A 476 26.65 11.32 1.67
CA THR A 476 27.62 12.26 2.22
C THR A 476 27.03 13.67 2.23
N GLY A 477 27.30 14.42 3.32
CA GLY A 477 26.78 15.78 3.47
C GLY A 477 27.17 16.39 4.82
N GLY A 478 26.36 17.31 5.25
CA GLY A 478 26.45 17.97 6.56
C GLY A 478 25.04 18.31 7.03
N ASN A 479 24.79 19.59 7.36
CA ASN A 479 23.44 20.12 7.51
C ASN A 479 22.82 20.30 6.11
N ASN A 480 22.36 19.20 5.56
CA ASN A 480 21.73 19.11 4.24
C ASN A 480 20.49 18.25 4.38
N TRP A 481 19.72 18.07 3.28
CA TRP A 481 18.49 17.28 3.32
C TRP A 481 18.75 15.76 3.51
N TYR A 482 17.96 14.92 2.91
CA TYR A 482 17.84 13.49 3.23
C TYR A 482 17.81 12.59 2.00
N TRP A 483 18.01 11.31 2.25
CA TRP A 483 17.85 10.23 1.27
C TRP A 483 17.15 9.02 1.89
N VAL A 484 16.04 8.60 1.29
CA VAL A 484 15.28 7.40 1.67
C VAL A 484 15.51 6.30 0.67
N ILE A 485 15.66 5.06 1.16
CA ILE A 485 15.77 3.83 0.40
C ILE A 485 14.80 2.79 0.97
N ASP A 486 14.05 2.12 0.08
CA ASP A 486 13.11 1.07 0.43
C ASP A 486 12.96 0.04 -0.71
N GLY A 487 12.46 -1.16 -0.43
CA GLY A 487 12.07 -2.16 -1.41
C GLY A 487 13.19 -2.56 -2.39
N VAL A 488 14.42 -2.73 -1.89
CA VAL A 488 15.61 -3.03 -2.73
C VAL A 488 15.52 -4.45 -3.30
N ARG A 489 15.65 -4.58 -4.61
CA ARG A 489 15.62 -5.87 -5.30
C ARG A 489 16.64 -5.92 -6.41
N LEU A 490 17.39 -7.02 -6.48
CA LEU A 490 18.28 -7.34 -7.59
C LEU A 490 17.79 -8.60 -8.27
N SER A 491 17.48 -8.53 -9.55
CA SER A 491 16.98 -9.65 -10.36
C SER A 491 17.80 -9.83 -11.63
N GLN A 492 17.96 -11.08 -12.06
CA GLN A 492 18.49 -11.46 -13.37
C GLN A 492 17.48 -12.34 -14.08
N SER A 493 17.25 -12.05 -15.36
CA SER A 493 16.42 -12.87 -16.27
C SER A 493 17.30 -13.84 -17.07
#